data_c00ee4eeff81eac2302928a702cef448
#
_entry.id   c00ee4eeff81eac2302928a702cef448
#
_cell.length_a   1.000
_cell.length_b   1.000
_cell.length_c   1.000
_cell.angle_alpha   90.00
_cell.angle_beta   90.00
_cell.angle_gamma   90.00
#
_symmetry.space_group_name_H-M   'P 1'
#
loop_
_entity.id
_entity.type
_entity.pdbx_description
1 polymer ?
#
loop_
_entity_poly.entity_id
_entity_poly.type
_entity_poly.pdbx_seq_one_letter_code
_entity_poly.pdbx_strand_id
1 'polypeptide(L)'
;AGNETEAFELPFVVQSLKVLNDEYYLASVGIDVNHPDFYLTSEEEKEALLKEEEENRDYLVFDEYPFVFYGAGVVYGNRTALFLVDRSTYEMKRITVPTMDVESFDFEGDKVLYSGTDFETFKGKWAWIYEYDVNSGETTVLYDKKVQIGKVLYLKGEVFAICTFAKDYGAMEANKFYTVKNGEMTLVYDQEYSMHGGPGSDCRFGRGKAFMKDGDVFYMVATDKNDGILFEYADNELKPLTSFEGSVDDFVLTDKGFCFIAMVGQKLQEVYTYENGELTCVTSFNDEVLKDVYVAEPKHVAVNKPTVIDGWVLEPKDYDPTRKYPLILNIHGGPKAAYGTIFYHEMQYWANLGYFVCFCNPRGSDGKGNEFADLRRNFGKIDYEDIMDFVDEVLKTYPAIDEERMGVTGGSYGGYMTNWIIGHTNRFKAAATQRSISNWITEVCASDYGIDFPIEQEFDDLFNCHDELWDMSPLKYANNAVTPTLFIHSTEDYRCTFPEALQLYTVLKCKGVESRLVGFKGENHELSRGGKPKHRSRRLYEITEWMNKHLKQGE
;
A
#
# COMPACT_ATOMS: atom_id res chain seq x y z
N ALA A 1 -11.92 -5.17 -32.25
CA ALA A 1 -12.75 -5.55 -31.10
C ALA A 1 -13.34 -6.91 -31.41
N GLY A 2 -12.98 -7.93 -30.64
CA GLY A 2 -13.58 -9.26 -30.72
C GLY A 2 -15.01 -9.20 -30.17
N ASN A 3 -15.88 -10.07 -30.67
CA ASN A 3 -17.18 -10.29 -30.04
C ASN A 3 -16.93 -11.08 -28.75
N GLU A 4 -17.35 -10.53 -27.61
CA GLU A 4 -17.42 -11.26 -26.35
C GLU A 4 -18.64 -12.19 -26.41
N THR A 5 -18.47 -13.44 -26.03
CA THR A 5 -19.55 -14.40 -25.83
C THR A 5 -19.38 -15.01 -24.44
N GLU A 6 -20.47 -15.08 -23.70
CA GLU A 6 -20.50 -15.81 -22.44
C GLU A 6 -20.20 -17.29 -22.69
N ALA A 7 -19.19 -17.80 -21.98
CA ALA A 7 -18.79 -19.20 -22.08
C ALA A 7 -19.50 -20.05 -21.02
N PHE A 8 -19.51 -19.58 -19.78
CA PHE A 8 -20.21 -20.18 -18.64
C PHE A 8 -20.24 -19.19 -17.47
N GLU A 9 -21.10 -19.43 -16.51
CA GLU A 9 -21.23 -18.65 -15.27
C GLU A 9 -20.89 -19.53 -14.07
N LEU A 10 -20.20 -18.96 -13.09
CA LEU A 10 -19.92 -19.57 -11.80
C LEU A 10 -20.69 -18.84 -10.70
N PRO A 11 -21.22 -19.54 -9.67
CA PRO A 11 -22.08 -18.95 -8.64
C PRO A 11 -21.31 -18.19 -7.55
N PHE A 12 -20.14 -17.66 -7.89
CA PHE A 12 -19.23 -16.97 -6.97
C PHE A 12 -18.57 -15.77 -7.61
N VAL A 13 -18.04 -14.88 -6.79
CA VAL A 13 -17.11 -13.86 -7.23
C VAL A 13 -15.75 -14.51 -7.52
N VAL A 14 -15.46 -14.71 -8.80
CA VAL A 14 -14.22 -15.32 -9.26
C VAL A 14 -13.09 -14.28 -9.21
N GLN A 15 -12.07 -14.55 -8.41
CA GLN A 15 -10.88 -13.71 -8.31
C GLN A 15 -9.83 -14.08 -9.36
N SER A 16 -9.70 -15.36 -9.67
CA SER A 16 -8.79 -15.89 -10.68
C SER A 16 -9.31 -17.19 -11.28
N LEU A 17 -9.14 -17.33 -12.59
CA LEU A 17 -9.43 -18.57 -13.31
C LEU A 17 -8.26 -18.92 -14.20
N LYS A 18 -7.69 -20.10 -14.05
CA LYS A 18 -6.54 -20.60 -14.83
C LYS A 18 -6.83 -21.97 -15.42
N VAL A 19 -6.27 -22.27 -16.57
CA VAL A 19 -6.30 -23.63 -17.14
C VAL A 19 -5.29 -24.46 -16.37
N LEU A 20 -5.76 -25.45 -15.62
CA LEU A 20 -4.89 -26.37 -14.87
C LEU A 20 -4.33 -27.46 -15.80
N ASN A 21 -5.21 -28.17 -16.46
CA ASN A 21 -4.89 -29.23 -17.43
C ASN A 21 -6.02 -29.38 -18.46
N ASP A 22 -6.07 -30.49 -19.19
CA ASP A 22 -7.10 -30.74 -20.20
C ASP A 22 -8.51 -30.98 -19.62
N GLU A 23 -8.60 -31.39 -18.34
CA GLU A 23 -9.86 -31.73 -17.68
C GLU A 23 -10.40 -30.59 -16.81
N TYR A 24 -9.52 -29.76 -16.19
CA TYR A 24 -9.90 -28.80 -15.18
C TYR A 24 -9.38 -27.39 -15.43
N TYR A 25 -10.23 -26.40 -15.04
CA TYR A 25 -9.76 -25.09 -14.61
C TYR A 25 -9.50 -25.10 -13.10
N LEU A 26 -8.58 -24.28 -12.65
CA LEU A 26 -8.36 -23.93 -11.25
C LEU A 26 -8.92 -22.52 -11.01
N ALA A 27 -9.92 -22.42 -10.13
CA ALA A 27 -10.56 -21.16 -9.76
C ALA A 27 -10.23 -20.79 -8.32
N SER A 28 -9.89 -19.51 -8.10
CA SER A 28 -9.86 -18.89 -6.77
C SER A 28 -11.11 -18.05 -6.63
N VAL A 29 -11.90 -18.29 -5.59
CA VAL A 29 -13.19 -17.64 -5.37
C VAL A 29 -13.36 -17.21 -3.91
N GLY A 30 -14.14 -16.15 -3.69
CA GLY A 30 -14.59 -15.79 -2.35
C GLY A 30 -15.77 -16.65 -1.92
N ILE A 31 -15.73 -17.20 -0.72
CA ILE A 31 -16.83 -17.94 -0.09
C ILE A 31 -17.18 -17.35 1.27
N ASP A 32 -18.44 -17.51 1.69
CA ASP A 32 -18.84 -17.27 3.07
C ASP A 32 -18.65 -18.57 3.88
N VAL A 33 -17.87 -18.50 4.96
CA VAL A 33 -17.62 -19.64 5.84
C VAL A 33 -18.89 -20.14 6.55
N ASN A 34 -19.91 -19.29 6.71
CA ASN A 34 -21.20 -19.68 7.28
C ASN A 34 -22.05 -20.48 6.30
N HIS A 35 -21.83 -20.28 4.99
CA HIS A 35 -22.52 -20.96 3.89
C HIS A 35 -21.53 -21.47 2.84
N PRO A 36 -20.55 -22.31 3.23
CA PRO A 36 -19.41 -22.67 2.36
C PRO A 36 -19.81 -23.51 1.15
N ASP A 37 -20.96 -24.15 1.21
CA ASP A 37 -21.52 -25.02 0.15
C ASP A 37 -22.69 -24.36 -0.60
N PHE A 38 -22.81 -23.03 -0.55
CA PHE A 38 -23.85 -22.24 -1.24
C PHE A 38 -24.01 -22.64 -2.72
N TYR A 39 -22.93 -23.02 -3.39
CA TYR A 39 -22.94 -23.45 -4.79
C TYR A 39 -23.69 -24.80 -5.03
N LEU A 40 -23.89 -25.59 -3.98
CA LEU A 40 -24.61 -26.87 -4.03
C LEU A 40 -26.09 -26.75 -3.58
N THR A 41 -26.50 -25.59 -3.05
CA THR A 41 -27.85 -25.37 -2.53
C THR A 41 -28.85 -25.20 -3.66
N SER A 42 -30.13 -25.56 -3.40
CA SER A 42 -31.23 -25.33 -4.34
C SER A 42 -31.50 -23.84 -4.54
N GLU A 43 -32.12 -23.45 -5.64
CA GLU A 43 -32.51 -22.06 -5.90
C GLU A 43 -33.44 -21.50 -4.82
N GLU A 44 -34.36 -22.34 -4.28
CA GLU A 44 -35.26 -21.94 -3.18
C GLU A 44 -34.48 -21.60 -1.89
N GLU A 45 -33.45 -22.38 -1.57
CA GLU A 45 -32.56 -22.12 -0.42
C GLU A 45 -31.71 -20.88 -0.62
N LYS A 46 -31.18 -20.67 -1.84
CA LYS A 46 -30.43 -19.45 -2.19
C LYS A 46 -31.28 -18.20 -2.04
N GLU A 47 -32.54 -18.22 -2.55
CA GLU A 47 -33.45 -17.10 -2.40
C GLU A 47 -33.76 -16.81 -0.92
N ALA A 48 -33.90 -17.84 -0.09
CA ALA A 48 -34.11 -17.69 1.35
C ALA A 48 -32.92 -17.04 2.05
N LEU A 49 -31.70 -17.48 1.74
CA LEU A 49 -30.46 -16.90 2.30
C LEU A 49 -30.28 -15.44 1.89
N LEU A 50 -30.45 -15.12 0.60
CA LEU A 50 -30.36 -13.74 0.11
C LEU A 50 -31.41 -12.82 0.74
N LYS A 51 -32.62 -13.35 1.00
CA LYS A 51 -33.63 -12.60 1.70
C LYS A 51 -33.28 -12.35 3.17
N GLU A 52 -32.71 -13.33 3.85
CA GLU A 52 -32.22 -13.19 5.22
C GLU A 52 -31.09 -12.15 5.31
N GLU A 53 -30.14 -12.17 4.38
CA GLU A 53 -29.08 -11.15 4.28
C GLU A 53 -29.68 -9.73 4.09
N GLU A 54 -30.66 -9.58 3.20
CA GLU A 54 -31.33 -8.29 2.97
C GLU A 54 -32.10 -7.82 4.20
N GLU A 55 -32.75 -8.70 4.95
CA GLU A 55 -33.45 -8.38 6.20
C GLU A 55 -32.48 -7.98 7.32
N ASN A 56 -31.25 -8.53 7.31
CA ASN A 56 -30.23 -8.31 8.33
C ASN A 56 -29.22 -7.22 7.99
N ARG A 57 -29.31 -6.57 6.84
CA ARG A 57 -28.30 -5.61 6.34
C ARG A 57 -28.10 -4.35 7.20
N ASP A 58 -29.02 -4.08 8.13
CA ASP A 58 -28.98 -2.85 8.95
C ASP A 58 -28.08 -2.98 10.19
N TYR A 59 -27.50 -4.16 10.47
CA TYR A 59 -26.60 -4.40 11.58
C TYR A 59 -25.49 -5.38 11.19
N LEU A 60 -24.42 -5.36 11.97
CA LEU A 60 -23.25 -6.23 11.78
C LEU A 60 -23.07 -7.10 13.03
N VAL A 61 -22.77 -8.38 12.81
CA VAL A 61 -22.41 -9.33 13.87
C VAL A 61 -21.00 -9.84 13.57
N PHE A 62 -20.10 -9.76 14.53
CA PHE A 62 -18.73 -10.21 14.38
C PHE A 62 -18.39 -11.23 15.47
N ASP A 63 -18.02 -12.43 15.03
CA ASP A 63 -17.58 -13.53 15.90
C ASP A 63 -16.12 -13.93 15.61
N GLU A 64 -15.45 -13.22 14.69
CA GLU A 64 -14.05 -13.47 14.33
C GLU A 64 -13.24 -12.18 14.15
N TYR A 65 -11.91 -12.32 14.14
CA TYR A 65 -10.95 -11.28 13.79
C TYR A 65 -10.02 -11.81 12.67
N PRO A 66 -9.68 -11.00 11.64
CA PRO A 66 -10.17 -9.64 11.38
C PRO A 66 -11.62 -9.63 10.88
N PHE A 67 -12.37 -8.61 11.27
CA PHE A 67 -13.74 -8.38 10.79
C PHE A 67 -13.81 -7.29 9.70
N VAL A 68 -12.79 -6.45 9.61
CA VAL A 68 -12.62 -5.41 8.57
C VAL A 68 -11.22 -5.49 7.99
N PHE A 69 -11.05 -5.01 6.75
CA PHE A 69 -9.75 -4.95 6.13
C PHE A 69 -9.62 -3.77 5.17
N TYR A 70 -8.39 -3.26 5.05
CA TYR A 70 -8.01 -2.16 4.19
C TYR A 70 -8.50 -2.34 2.75
N GLY A 71 -9.29 -1.39 2.26
CA GLY A 71 -9.83 -1.39 0.90
C GLY A 71 -10.95 -2.41 0.62
N ALA A 72 -11.06 -3.45 1.44
CA ALA A 72 -12.10 -4.48 1.29
C ALA A 72 -13.36 -4.19 2.11
N GLY A 73 -13.24 -3.38 3.19
CA GLY A 73 -14.35 -3.12 4.08
C GLY A 73 -14.57 -4.26 5.08
N VAL A 74 -15.82 -4.66 5.28
CA VAL A 74 -16.17 -5.79 6.15
C VAL A 74 -15.76 -7.09 5.46
N VAL A 75 -14.97 -7.91 6.17
CA VAL A 75 -14.44 -9.20 5.67
C VAL A 75 -14.87 -10.40 6.53
N TYR A 76 -15.66 -10.16 7.57
CA TYR A 76 -16.20 -11.20 8.44
C TYR A 76 -16.86 -12.33 7.62
N GLY A 77 -16.52 -13.57 7.94
CA GLY A 77 -17.01 -14.74 7.24
C GLY A 77 -16.40 -15.04 5.88
N ASN A 78 -15.67 -14.10 5.28
CA ASN A 78 -15.10 -14.27 3.95
C ASN A 78 -13.82 -15.08 3.96
N ARG A 79 -13.71 -16.05 3.05
CA ARG A 79 -12.50 -16.84 2.78
C ARG A 79 -12.24 -16.91 1.28
N THR A 80 -10.97 -16.92 0.92
CA THR A 80 -10.55 -17.29 -0.43
C THR A 80 -10.35 -18.79 -0.51
N ALA A 81 -11.17 -19.48 -1.31
CA ALA A 81 -11.11 -20.92 -1.51
C ALA A 81 -10.66 -21.28 -2.93
N LEU A 82 -10.08 -22.47 -3.09
CA LEU A 82 -9.70 -23.03 -4.40
C LEU A 82 -10.69 -24.10 -4.83
N PHE A 83 -11.05 -24.06 -6.12
CA PHE A 83 -11.95 -25.00 -6.76
C PHE A 83 -11.34 -25.57 -8.05
N LEU A 84 -11.56 -26.86 -8.26
CA LEU A 84 -11.49 -27.44 -9.60
C LEU A 84 -12.83 -27.23 -10.28
N VAL A 85 -12.80 -26.78 -11.53
CA VAL A 85 -13.99 -26.63 -12.38
C VAL A 85 -13.78 -27.54 -13.59
N ASP A 86 -14.62 -28.56 -13.76
CA ASP A 86 -14.59 -29.48 -14.91
C ASP A 86 -14.83 -28.69 -16.20
N ARG A 87 -13.94 -28.83 -17.19
CA ARG A 87 -14.00 -28.05 -18.43
C ARG A 87 -15.13 -28.46 -19.37
N SER A 88 -15.70 -29.64 -19.17
CA SER A 88 -16.79 -30.20 -20.01
C SER A 88 -18.18 -30.01 -19.42
N THR A 89 -18.29 -30.10 -18.08
CA THR A 89 -19.58 -30.02 -17.36
C THR A 89 -19.77 -28.73 -16.60
N TYR A 90 -18.66 -28.01 -16.30
CA TYR A 90 -18.57 -26.85 -15.42
C TYR A 90 -18.92 -27.13 -13.96
N GLU A 91 -18.99 -28.42 -13.59
CA GLU A 91 -19.14 -28.82 -12.19
C GLU A 91 -17.95 -28.38 -11.35
N MET A 92 -18.25 -27.93 -10.14
CA MET A 92 -17.25 -27.38 -9.22
C MET A 92 -16.95 -28.35 -8.07
N LYS A 93 -15.68 -28.50 -7.72
CA LYS A 93 -15.22 -29.25 -6.55
C LYS A 93 -14.25 -28.37 -5.74
N ARG A 94 -14.65 -28.01 -4.51
CA ARG A 94 -13.73 -27.31 -3.58
C ARG A 94 -12.61 -28.26 -3.17
N ILE A 95 -11.36 -27.75 -3.18
CA ILE A 95 -10.16 -28.51 -2.80
C ILE A 95 -9.55 -28.02 -1.48
N THR A 96 -10.03 -26.91 -0.94
CA THR A 96 -9.63 -26.39 0.37
C THR A 96 -10.74 -26.60 1.41
N VAL A 97 -10.37 -26.70 2.69
CA VAL A 97 -11.37 -26.73 3.77
C VAL A 97 -12.10 -25.39 3.86
N PRO A 98 -13.36 -25.35 4.36
CA PRO A 98 -14.17 -24.12 4.38
C PRO A 98 -13.53 -22.96 5.15
N THR A 99 -12.78 -23.26 6.21
CA THR A 99 -12.14 -22.32 7.12
C THR A 99 -10.78 -21.81 6.61
N MET A 100 -10.28 -22.38 5.49
CA MET A 100 -9.02 -21.97 4.85
C MET A 100 -9.20 -20.65 4.10
N ASP A 101 -8.35 -19.68 4.42
CA ASP A 101 -8.19 -18.46 3.63
C ASP A 101 -6.89 -18.53 2.84
N VAL A 102 -6.98 -18.73 1.53
CA VAL A 102 -5.84 -18.91 0.63
C VAL A 102 -5.25 -17.55 0.26
N GLU A 103 -3.94 -17.40 0.46
CA GLU A 103 -3.21 -16.14 0.21
C GLU A 103 -2.41 -16.17 -1.11
N SER A 104 -1.87 -17.33 -1.46
CA SER A 104 -1.12 -17.52 -2.70
C SER A 104 -1.28 -18.94 -3.21
N PHE A 105 -1.27 -19.12 -4.54
CA PHE A 105 -1.28 -20.45 -5.14
C PHE A 105 -0.55 -20.46 -6.49
N ASP A 106 -0.09 -21.66 -6.86
CA ASP A 106 0.47 -22.03 -8.15
C ASP A 106 0.13 -23.48 -8.47
N PHE A 107 0.47 -23.98 -9.64
CA PHE A 107 0.27 -25.37 -10.00
C PHE A 107 1.31 -25.85 -11.02
N GLU A 108 1.58 -27.15 -10.99
CA GLU A 108 2.42 -27.82 -11.96
C GLU A 108 1.85 -29.24 -12.24
N GLY A 109 1.46 -29.51 -13.49
CA GLY A 109 0.73 -30.73 -13.84
C GLY A 109 -0.56 -30.89 -13.04
N ASP A 110 -0.72 -32.03 -12.35
CA ASP A 110 -1.90 -32.32 -11.52
C ASP A 110 -1.72 -31.97 -10.03
N LYS A 111 -0.76 -31.12 -9.71
CA LYS A 111 -0.48 -30.64 -8.35
C LYS A 111 -0.82 -29.19 -8.21
N VAL A 112 -1.59 -28.84 -7.17
CA VAL A 112 -1.91 -27.46 -6.78
C VAL A 112 -1.21 -27.13 -5.49
N LEU A 113 -0.28 -26.19 -5.56
CA LEU A 113 0.45 -25.62 -4.42
C LEU A 113 -0.30 -24.40 -3.92
N TYR A 114 -0.50 -24.29 -2.61
CA TYR A 114 -1.08 -23.08 -2.04
C TYR A 114 -0.56 -22.78 -0.64
N SER A 115 -0.63 -21.52 -0.25
CA SER A 115 -0.42 -21.07 1.11
C SER A 115 -1.67 -20.39 1.63
N GLY A 116 -1.88 -20.48 2.94
CA GLY A 116 -3.03 -19.85 3.59
C GLY A 116 -3.08 -20.15 5.08
N THR A 117 -4.06 -19.56 5.72
CA THR A 117 -4.35 -19.71 7.14
C THR A 117 -5.70 -20.40 7.31
N ASP A 118 -5.70 -21.51 8.04
CA ASP A 118 -6.92 -22.20 8.47
C ASP A 118 -7.31 -21.68 9.86
N PHE A 119 -8.48 -21.01 9.96
CA PHE A 119 -8.91 -20.38 11.21
C PHE A 119 -10.44 -20.31 11.34
N GLU A 120 -10.93 -20.38 12.58
CA GLU A 120 -12.36 -20.24 12.92
C GLU A 120 -12.69 -18.84 13.47
N THR A 121 -11.93 -18.36 14.46
CA THR A 121 -12.25 -17.11 15.18
C THR A 121 -11.17 -16.04 15.12
N PHE A 122 -9.93 -16.44 14.88
CA PHE A 122 -8.79 -15.52 14.87
C PHE A 122 -7.79 -15.87 13.78
N LYS A 123 -7.64 -15.00 12.79
CA LYS A 123 -6.60 -15.10 11.76
C LYS A 123 -5.31 -14.44 12.26
N GLY A 124 -4.31 -15.27 12.56
CA GLY A 124 -2.94 -14.76 12.79
C GLY A 124 -2.25 -14.38 11.48
N LYS A 125 -1.06 -13.81 11.59
CA LYS A 125 -0.22 -13.40 10.45
C LYS A 125 0.62 -14.52 9.83
N TRP A 126 0.51 -15.74 10.32
CA TRP A 126 1.31 -16.88 9.90
C TRP A 126 0.52 -17.78 8.98
N ALA A 127 1.11 -18.18 7.86
CA ALA A 127 0.50 -19.09 6.90
C ALA A 127 1.29 -20.39 6.80
N TRP A 128 0.61 -21.45 6.37
CA TRP A 128 1.23 -22.74 6.08
C TRP A 128 1.25 -22.99 4.56
N ILE A 129 2.04 -23.97 4.12
CA ILE A 129 2.15 -24.37 2.71
C ILE A 129 1.59 -25.78 2.53
N TYR A 130 0.74 -25.93 1.53
CA TYR A 130 0.01 -27.14 1.21
C TYR A 130 0.21 -27.53 -0.26
N GLU A 131 0.15 -28.81 -0.55
CA GLU A 131 0.05 -29.36 -1.90
C GLU A 131 -1.18 -30.26 -1.99
N TYR A 132 -2.06 -29.99 -2.95
CA TYR A 132 -3.20 -30.84 -3.28
C TYR A 132 -2.88 -31.61 -4.58
N ASP A 133 -3.06 -32.94 -4.57
CA ASP A 133 -2.90 -33.81 -5.73
C ASP A 133 -4.28 -34.08 -6.34
N VAL A 134 -4.47 -33.68 -7.59
CA VAL A 134 -5.77 -33.79 -8.30
C VAL A 134 -6.18 -35.24 -8.52
N ASN A 135 -5.22 -36.16 -8.75
CA ASN A 135 -5.48 -37.55 -9.05
C ASN A 135 -5.89 -38.34 -7.80
N SER A 136 -5.23 -38.14 -6.68
CA SER A 136 -5.57 -38.82 -5.43
C SER A 136 -6.68 -38.10 -4.66
N GLY A 137 -6.83 -36.79 -4.84
CA GLY A 137 -7.72 -35.94 -4.06
C GLY A 137 -7.21 -35.65 -2.64
N GLU A 138 -5.93 -35.89 -2.37
CA GLU A 138 -5.33 -35.72 -1.05
C GLU A 138 -4.57 -34.39 -0.94
N THR A 139 -4.62 -33.78 0.24
CA THR A 139 -3.83 -32.59 0.60
C THR A 139 -2.70 -32.98 1.53
N THR A 140 -1.48 -32.58 1.20
CA THR A 140 -0.28 -32.74 2.02
C THR A 140 0.17 -31.39 2.57
N VAL A 141 0.48 -31.33 3.88
CA VAL A 141 1.13 -30.16 4.48
C VAL A 141 2.63 -30.23 4.17
N LEU A 142 3.14 -29.24 3.46
CA LEU A 142 4.54 -29.14 3.09
C LEU A 142 5.36 -28.35 4.11
N TYR A 143 4.75 -27.37 4.79
CA TYR A 143 5.37 -26.56 5.83
C TYR A 143 4.33 -26.00 6.79
N ASP A 144 4.52 -26.18 8.11
CA ASP A 144 3.57 -25.88 9.18
C ASP A 144 4.16 -25.01 10.32
N LYS A 145 5.30 -24.37 10.07
CA LYS A 145 5.95 -23.51 11.06
C LYS A 145 5.62 -22.03 10.77
N LYS A 146 5.84 -21.16 11.77
CA LYS A 146 5.56 -19.72 11.69
C LYS A 146 6.37 -19.05 10.57
N VAL A 147 5.69 -18.55 9.55
CA VAL A 147 6.25 -17.79 8.42
C VAL A 147 5.18 -16.87 7.82
N GLN A 148 5.56 -15.68 7.39
CA GLN A 148 4.72 -14.80 6.58
C GLN A 148 5.04 -15.04 5.12
N ILE A 149 4.05 -15.47 4.34
CA ILE A 149 4.25 -15.89 2.96
C ILE A 149 3.73 -14.81 2.03
N GLY A 150 4.63 -14.24 1.23
CA GLY A 150 4.27 -13.34 0.14
C GLY A 150 3.83 -14.11 -1.11
N LYS A 151 4.52 -15.23 -1.43
CA LYS A 151 4.15 -16.04 -2.59
C LYS A 151 4.70 -17.47 -2.50
N VAL A 152 3.94 -18.43 -3.05
CA VAL A 152 4.41 -19.79 -3.31
C VAL A 152 4.32 -20.11 -4.79
N LEU A 153 5.28 -20.86 -5.32
CA LEU A 153 5.31 -21.28 -6.72
C LEU A 153 6.14 -22.55 -6.91
N TYR A 154 5.90 -23.26 -8.01
CA TYR A 154 6.83 -24.27 -8.50
C TYR A 154 7.90 -23.60 -9.36
N LEU A 155 9.17 -23.91 -9.10
CA LEU A 155 10.29 -23.43 -9.88
C LEU A 155 11.29 -24.57 -10.05
N LYS A 156 11.64 -24.94 -11.30
CA LYS A 156 12.52 -26.09 -11.62
C LYS A 156 12.05 -27.41 -10.99
N GLY A 157 10.72 -27.63 -10.89
CA GLY A 157 10.13 -28.82 -10.27
C GLY A 157 10.24 -28.87 -8.74
N GLU A 158 10.68 -27.79 -8.10
CA GLU A 158 10.75 -27.67 -6.64
C GLU A 158 9.73 -26.66 -6.11
N VAL A 159 9.29 -26.85 -4.86
CA VAL A 159 8.44 -25.86 -4.18
C VAL A 159 9.30 -24.70 -3.71
N PHE A 160 8.94 -23.51 -4.12
CA PHE A 160 9.63 -22.27 -3.85
C PHE A 160 8.72 -21.31 -3.07
N ALA A 161 9.24 -20.65 -2.06
CA ALA A 161 8.51 -19.67 -1.27
C ALA A 161 9.26 -18.34 -1.21
N ILE A 162 8.54 -17.26 -1.44
CA ILE A 162 8.97 -15.88 -1.21
C ILE A 162 8.32 -15.46 0.11
N CYS A 163 9.09 -15.36 1.18
CA CYS A 163 8.55 -15.24 2.52
C CYS A 163 9.54 -14.56 3.49
N THR A 164 9.04 -14.18 4.67
CA THR A 164 9.86 -13.72 5.79
C THR A 164 9.45 -14.40 7.08
N PHE A 165 10.40 -14.61 7.96
CA PHE A 165 10.15 -15.03 9.33
C PHE A 165 9.91 -13.83 10.26
N ALA A 166 10.02 -12.61 9.75
CA ALA A 166 9.87 -11.34 10.48
C ALA A 166 10.74 -11.30 11.77
N LYS A 167 11.94 -11.87 11.69
CA LYS A 167 12.78 -12.16 12.86
C LYS A 167 13.72 -11.00 13.19
N ASP A 168 14.32 -10.42 12.15
CA ASP A 168 15.38 -9.43 12.32
C ASP A 168 14.84 -7.98 12.29
N TYR A 169 13.81 -7.72 11.45
CA TYR A 169 13.23 -6.38 11.25
C TYR A 169 11.69 -6.35 11.39
N GLY A 170 11.08 -7.39 11.97
CA GLY A 170 9.63 -7.47 12.17
C GLY A 170 8.85 -7.33 10.85
N ALA A 171 7.75 -6.57 10.86
CA ALA A 171 6.93 -6.33 9.67
C ALA A 171 7.65 -5.56 8.55
N MET A 172 8.78 -4.91 8.85
CA MET A 172 9.58 -4.18 7.86
C MET A 172 10.56 -5.07 7.10
N GLU A 173 10.70 -6.35 7.49
CA GLU A 173 11.60 -7.30 6.85
C GLU A 173 11.13 -7.64 5.42
N ALA A 174 12.01 -7.47 4.45
CA ALA A 174 11.73 -7.89 3.07
C ALA A 174 11.68 -9.41 2.96
N ASN A 175 10.82 -9.91 2.08
CA ASN A 175 10.71 -11.33 1.80
C ASN A 175 12.00 -11.85 1.14
N LYS A 176 12.53 -12.96 1.63
CA LYS A 176 13.66 -13.70 1.05
C LYS A 176 13.15 -14.92 0.27
N PHE A 177 14.03 -15.58 -0.47
CA PHE A 177 13.68 -16.69 -1.34
C PHE A 177 14.15 -18.01 -0.75
N TYR A 178 13.24 -18.99 -0.66
CA TYR A 178 13.48 -20.28 -0.05
C TYR A 178 12.98 -21.41 -0.93
N THR A 179 13.64 -22.56 -0.91
CA THR A 179 13.05 -23.83 -1.32
C THR A 179 12.44 -24.54 -0.13
N VAL A 180 11.34 -25.29 -0.37
CA VAL A 180 10.61 -26.03 0.67
C VAL A 180 10.71 -27.51 0.38
N LYS A 181 11.26 -28.31 1.33
CA LYS A 181 11.41 -29.75 1.16
C LYS A 181 11.39 -30.45 2.51
N ASN A 182 10.59 -31.52 2.62
CA ASN A 182 10.51 -32.38 3.83
C ASN A 182 10.21 -31.57 5.12
N GLY A 183 9.33 -30.58 5.07
CA GLY A 183 8.99 -29.75 6.24
C GLY A 183 10.04 -28.73 6.65
N GLU A 184 11.05 -28.49 5.81
CA GLU A 184 12.12 -27.52 6.05
C GLU A 184 12.20 -26.49 4.90
N MET A 185 12.58 -25.25 5.25
CA MET A 185 12.90 -24.18 4.31
C MET A 185 14.39 -23.96 4.24
N THR A 186 14.93 -23.91 3.02
CA THR A 186 16.34 -23.61 2.77
C THR A 186 16.44 -22.27 2.03
N LEU A 187 17.16 -21.30 2.59
CA LEU A 187 17.42 -20.01 1.96
C LEU A 187 18.23 -20.23 0.68
N VAL A 188 17.72 -19.73 -0.46
CA VAL A 188 18.40 -19.79 -1.76
C VAL A 188 18.84 -18.41 -2.25
N TYR A 189 18.16 -17.35 -1.82
CA TYR A 189 18.57 -15.99 -2.14
C TYR A 189 18.16 -15.01 -1.04
N ASP A 190 19.14 -14.26 -0.55
CA ASP A 190 18.96 -13.19 0.41
C ASP A 190 18.85 -11.86 -0.33
N GLN A 191 17.70 -11.17 -0.16
CA GLN A 191 17.43 -9.91 -0.81
C GLN A 191 16.65 -8.98 0.13
N GLU A 192 16.69 -7.67 -0.12
CA GLU A 192 16.05 -6.65 0.71
C GLU A 192 15.09 -5.72 -0.04
N TYR A 193 14.73 -6.07 -1.27
CA TYR A 193 13.76 -5.30 -2.07
C TYR A 193 12.32 -5.59 -1.64
N SER A 194 11.50 -4.55 -1.53
CA SER A 194 10.07 -4.70 -1.28
C SER A 194 9.34 -5.06 -2.58
N MET A 195 8.87 -6.29 -2.68
CA MET A 195 8.04 -6.73 -3.80
C MET A 195 6.74 -5.94 -3.87
N HIS A 196 6.23 -5.74 -5.09
CA HIS A 196 5.04 -4.93 -5.39
C HIS A 196 5.21 -3.44 -5.07
N GLY A 197 6.44 -3.00 -4.78
CA GLY A 197 6.78 -1.61 -4.47
C GLY A 197 6.96 -0.74 -5.71
N GLY A 198 7.18 0.53 -5.43
CA GLY A 198 7.49 1.60 -6.38
C GLY A 198 7.17 2.95 -5.76
N PRO A 199 7.71 4.06 -6.29
CA PRO A 199 7.44 5.38 -5.76
C PRO A 199 5.96 5.71 -5.77
N GLY A 200 5.50 6.47 -4.77
CA GLY A 200 4.12 6.91 -4.62
C GLY A 200 3.68 7.90 -5.71
N SER A 201 2.42 7.78 -6.16
CA SER A 201 1.73 8.76 -7.00
C SER A 201 0.23 8.75 -6.69
N ASP A 202 -0.43 9.89 -6.82
CA ASP A 202 -1.87 10.06 -6.61
C ASP A 202 -2.70 9.99 -7.91
N CYS A 203 -2.04 9.74 -9.04
CA CYS A 203 -2.68 9.76 -10.36
C CYS A 203 -2.47 8.47 -11.19
N ARG A 204 -2.07 7.36 -10.57
CA ARG A 204 -2.08 6.06 -11.24
C ARG A 204 -3.51 5.58 -11.50
N PHE A 205 -3.74 5.07 -12.70
CA PHE A 205 -4.96 4.34 -13.03
C PHE A 205 -4.78 2.85 -12.70
N GLY A 206 -4.77 2.53 -11.41
CA GLY A 206 -4.52 1.19 -10.92
C GLY A 206 -3.04 0.76 -10.98
N ARG A 207 -2.77 -0.40 -10.44
CA ARG A 207 -1.53 -1.17 -10.61
C ARG A 207 -1.90 -2.54 -11.15
N GLY A 208 -1.14 -3.02 -12.11
CA GLY A 208 -1.32 -4.33 -12.71
C GLY A 208 -0.47 -5.39 -12.01
N LYS A 209 0.09 -6.27 -12.82
CA LYS A 209 0.94 -7.35 -12.33
C LYS A 209 2.29 -6.81 -11.88
N ALA A 210 2.58 -7.02 -10.60
CA ALA A 210 3.93 -6.80 -10.08
C ALA A 210 4.77 -8.09 -10.03
N PHE A 211 4.21 -9.21 -10.46
CA PHE A 211 4.86 -10.53 -10.48
C PHE A 211 4.35 -11.38 -11.65
N MET A 212 5.27 -12.05 -12.34
CA MET A 212 4.97 -13.02 -13.40
C MET A 212 5.98 -14.16 -13.37
N LYS A 213 5.49 -15.39 -13.52
CA LYS A 213 6.33 -16.58 -13.76
C LYS A 213 6.22 -16.98 -15.23
N ASP A 214 7.37 -17.30 -15.84
CA ASP A 214 7.45 -17.88 -17.17
C ASP A 214 8.48 -19.05 -17.14
N GLY A 215 7.97 -20.27 -17.19
CA GLY A 215 8.79 -21.47 -17.03
C GLY A 215 9.54 -21.47 -15.69
N ASP A 216 10.86 -21.55 -15.75
CA ASP A 216 11.77 -21.59 -14.60
C ASP A 216 12.33 -20.22 -14.19
N VAL A 217 11.73 -19.17 -14.70
CA VAL A 217 12.10 -17.78 -14.42
C VAL A 217 10.91 -17.06 -13.82
N PHE A 218 11.13 -16.13 -12.89
CA PHE A 218 10.10 -15.19 -12.53
C PHE A 218 10.60 -13.75 -12.60
N TYR A 219 9.64 -12.87 -12.79
CA TYR A 219 9.84 -11.43 -12.87
C TYR A 219 9.07 -10.75 -11.76
N MET A 220 9.67 -9.76 -11.12
CA MET A 220 8.98 -8.98 -10.08
C MET A 220 9.31 -7.50 -10.19
N VAL A 221 8.34 -6.64 -9.91
CA VAL A 221 8.57 -5.21 -9.69
C VAL A 221 8.85 -5.00 -8.22
N ALA A 222 9.90 -4.25 -7.93
CA ALA A 222 10.27 -3.88 -6.57
C ALA A 222 10.79 -2.45 -6.50
N THR A 223 10.75 -1.86 -5.31
CA THR A 223 11.36 -0.54 -5.07
C THR A 223 12.87 -0.70 -4.94
N ASP A 224 13.62 -0.01 -5.78
CA ASP A 224 15.06 0.21 -5.62
C ASP A 224 15.32 1.72 -5.53
N LYS A 225 15.80 2.17 -4.39
CA LYS A 225 15.95 3.59 -4.04
C LYS A 225 14.61 4.35 -4.20
N ASN A 226 14.45 5.05 -5.31
CA ASN A 226 13.32 5.94 -5.57
C ASN A 226 12.51 5.52 -6.82
N ASP A 227 12.77 4.31 -7.35
CA ASP A 227 12.22 3.82 -8.60
C ASP A 227 11.53 2.47 -8.45
N GLY A 228 10.54 2.22 -9.29
CA GLY A 228 9.88 0.91 -9.42
C GLY A 228 10.52 0.10 -10.54
N ILE A 229 11.43 -0.79 -10.18
CA ILE A 229 12.31 -1.53 -11.09
C ILE A 229 11.76 -2.93 -11.36
N LEU A 230 11.83 -3.39 -12.61
CA LEU A 230 11.59 -4.79 -12.97
C LEU A 230 12.87 -5.59 -12.76
N PHE A 231 12.74 -6.68 -11.99
CA PHE A 231 13.79 -7.66 -11.74
C PHE A 231 13.46 -9.00 -12.40
N GLU A 232 14.48 -9.75 -12.78
CA GLU A 232 14.43 -11.14 -13.19
C GLU A 232 15.13 -12.01 -12.14
N TYR A 233 14.48 -13.09 -11.73
CA TYR A 233 15.13 -14.16 -10.97
C TYR A 233 15.28 -15.41 -11.82
N ALA A 234 16.52 -15.76 -12.09
CA ALA A 234 16.93 -16.95 -12.83
C ALA A 234 18.25 -17.48 -12.27
N ASP A 235 18.45 -18.80 -12.29
CA ASP A 235 19.69 -19.47 -11.88
C ASP A 235 20.22 -19.04 -10.49
N ASN A 236 19.30 -18.87 -9.54
CA ASN A 236 19.55 -18.41 -8.16
C ASN A 236 20.18 -17.00 -8.09
N GLU A 237 19.89 -16.15 -9.06
CA GLU A 237 20.37 -14.78 -9.11
C GLU A 237 19.19 -13.82 -9.42
N LEU A 238 19.10 -12.71 -8.68
CA LEU A 238 18.14 -11.65 -8.92
C LEU A 238 18.84 -10.48 -9.59
N LYS A 239 18.40 -10.12 -10.80
CA LYS A 239 19.00 -9.05 -11.61
C LYS A 239 18.00 -7.97 -11.95
N PRO A 240 18.34 -6.67 -11.79
CA PRO A 240 17.54 -5.60 -12.33
C PRO A 240 17.56 -5.67 -13.86
N LEU A 241 16.39 -5.64 -14.50
CA LEU A 241 16.24 -5.59 -15.95
C LEU A 241 16.11 -4.15 -16.44
N THR A 242 15.48 -3.27 -15.65
CA THR A 242 15.29 -1.87 -16.00
C THR A 242 16.15 -0.96 -15.13
N SER A 243 16.53 0.20 -15.69
CA SER A 243 17.39 1.18 -14.99
C SER A 243 17.00 2.64 -15.28
N PHE A 244 15.76 2.87 -15.77
CA PHE A 244 15.25 4.22 -15.99
C PHE A 244 14.66 4.82 -14.70
N GLU A 245 14.72 6.13 -14.57
CA GLU A 245 14.03 6.85 -13.50
C GLU A 245 12.52 6.81 -13.74
N GLY A 246 11.78 6.18 -12.81
CA GLY A 246 10.34 6.03 -12.95
C GLY A 246 9.76 4.85 -12.20
N SER A 247 8.65 4.34 -12.69
CA SER A 247 7.95 3.20 -12.10
C SER A 247 7.34 2.32 -13.17
N VAL A 248 7.73 1.04 -13.19
CA VAL A 248 6.98 -0.01 -13.89
C VAL A 248 5.74 -0.31 -13.04
N ASP A 249 4.54 -0.11 -13.60
CA ASP A 249 3.28 -0.30 -12.89
C ASP A 249 2.57 -1.60 -13.30
N ASP A 250 2.77 -2.05 -14.55
CA ASP A 250 2.31 -3.35 -15.06
C ASP A 250 3.26 -3.79 -16.19
N PHE A 251 3.34 -5.10 -16.44
CA PHE A 251 4.19 -5.62 -17.51
C PHE A 251 3.69 -6.94 -18.07
N VAL A 252 4.04 -7.18 -19.33
CA VAL A 252 3.89 -8.46 -19.99
C VAL A 252 5.17 -8.79 -20.75
N LEU A 253 5.54 -10.08 -20.79
CA LEU A 253 6.60 -10.60 -21.64
C LEU A 253 6.10 -10.68 -23.08
N THR A 254 6.95 -10.33 -24.05
CA THR A 254 6.72 -10.43 -25.49
C THR A 254 7.84 -11.21 -26.15
N ASP A 255 7.69 -11.57 -27.42
CA ASP A 255 8.74 -12.29 -28.18
C ASP A 255 10.05 -11.50 -28.31
N LYS A 256 10.05 -10.18 -28.04
CA LYS A 256 11.21 -9.29 -28.20
C LYS A 256 11.73 -8.67 -26.90
N GLY A 257 11.03 -8.86 -25.81
CA GLY A 257 11.33 -8.24 -24.53
C GLY A 257 10.05 -8.02 -23.71
N PHE A 258 9.78 -6.79 -23.31
CA PHE A 258 8.63 -6.47 -22.45
C PHE A 258 7.78 -5.34 -23.04
N CYS A 259 6.51 -5.37 -22.71
CA CYS A 259 5.60 -4.23 -22.82
C CYS A 259 5.22 -3.78 -21.40
N PHE A 260 5.37 -2.49 -21.10
CA PHE A 260 5.09 -1.91 -19.79
C PHE A 260 3.94 -0.92 -19.84
N ILE A 261 3.18 -0.83 -18.75
CA ILE A 261 2.53 0.40 -18.32
C ILE A 261 3.46 1.02 -17.29
N ALA A 262 3.93 2.24 -17.54
CA ALA A 262 4.93 2.87 -16.68
C ALA A 262 4.72 4.39 -16.58
N MET A 263 5.21 4.97 -15.47
CA MET A 263 5.42 6.41 -15.31
C MET A 263 6.92 6.68 -15.45
N VAL A 264 7.31 7.49 -16.42
CA VAL A 264 8.72 7.80 -16.70
C VAL A 264 8.92 9.30 -16.68
N GLY A 265 9.82 9.77 -15.82
CA GLY A 265 10.00 11.20 -15.54
C GLY A 265 8.67 11.84 -15.11
N GLN A 266 8.36 13.02 -15.64
CA GLN A 266 7.12 13.74 -15.31
C GLN A 266 5.94 13.41 -16.23
N LYS A 267 5.94 12.24 -16.88
CA LYS A 267 4.78 11.75 -17.63
C LYS A 267 3.84 10.96 -16.74
N LEU A 268 2.54 11.05 -17.06
CA LEU A 268 1.53 10.13 -16.54
C LEU A 268 1.74 8.73 -17.14
N GLN A 269 0.96 7.74 -16.70
CA GLN A 269 1.07 6.37 -17.23
C GLN A 269 0.88 6.33 -18.74
N GLU A 270 1.87 5.76 -19.44
CA GLU A 270 1.85 5.47 -20.86
C GLU A 270 2.28 4.02 -21.10
N VAL A 271 2.07 3.51 -22.29
CA VAL A 271 2.55 2.20 -22.70
C VAL A 271 3.95 2.34 -23.32
N TYR A 272 4.85 1.47 -22.91
CA TYR A 272 6.23 1.42 -23.38
C TYR A 272 6.58 0.01 -23.88
N THR A 273 7.44 -0.09 -24.88
CA THR A 273 8.18 -1.32 -25.17
C THR A 273 9.59 -1.23 -24.61
N TYR A 274 10.09 -2.36 -24.13
CA TYR A 274 11.47 -2.48 -23.61
C TYR A 274 12.15 -3.64 -24.33
N GLU A 275 12.99 -3.32 -25.31
CA GLU A 275 13.66 -4.28 -26.17
C GLU A 275 15.17 -4.01 -26.18
N ASN A 276 16.00 -5.03 -25.95
CA ASN A 276 17.45 -4.93 -25.93
C ASN A 276 18.03 -3.81 -25.03
N GLY A 277 17.35 -3.52 -23.90
CA GLY A 277 17.75 -2.46 -22.98
C GLY A 277 17.27 -1.06 -23.38
N GLU A 278 16.52 -0.92 -24.46
CA GLU A 278 15.96 0.35 -24.94
C GLU A 278 14.47 0.47 -24.59
N LEU A 279 14.11 1.57 -23.93
CA LEU A 279 12.74 1.92 -23.53
C LEU A 279 12.16 2.89 -24.57
N THR A 280 11.06 2.50 -25.23
CA THR A 280 10.36 3.33 -26.21
C THR A 280 8.92 3.55 -25.80
N CYS A 281 8.50 4.83 -25.65
CA CYS A 281 7.10 5.19 -25.41
C CYS A 281 6.29 4.99 -26.71
N VAL A 282 5.21 4.20 -26.65
CA VAL A 282 4.39 3.86 -27.82
C VAL A 282 3.01 4.52 -27.81
N THR A 283 2.65 5.22 -26.73
CA THR A 283 1.39 5.95 -26.63
C THR A 283 1.63 7.40 -26.21
N SER A 284 0.60 8.21 -26.33
CA SER A 284 0.58 9.63 -25.96
C SER A 284 -0.80 10.01 -25.38
N PHE A 285 -1.38 9.13 -24.57
CA PHE A 285 -2.74 9.30 -24.04
C PHE A 285 -2.90 10.57 -23.20
N ASN A 286 -1.83 11.00 -22.54
CA ASN A 286 -1.86 12.09 -21.57
C ASN A 286 -1.22 13.38 -22.09
N ASP A 287 -0.62 13.41 -23.26
CA ASP A 287 0.09 14.58 -23.80
C ASP A 287 -0.83 15.80 -23.94
N GLU A 288 -2.08 15.61 -24.39
CA GLU A 288 -3.04 16.72 -24.55
C GLU A 288 -3.46 17.35 -23.21
N VAL A 289 -3.56 16.55 -22.15
CA VAL A 289 -3.94 17.03 -20.79
C VAL A 289 -2.83 17.88 -20.18
N LEU A 290 -1.58 17.56 -20.45
CA LEU A 290 -0.41 18.24 -19.88
C LEU A 290 0.15 19.37 -20.77
N LYS A 291 -0.32 19.51 -22.01
CA LYS A 291 0.24 20.39 -23.03
C LYS A 291 0.43 21.85 -22.60
N ASP A 292 -0.56 22.41 -21.91
CA ASP A 292 -0.58 23.82 -21.50
C ASP A 292 -0.37 23.99 -19.98
N VAL A 293 0.06 22.92 -19.29
CA VAL A 293 0.28 22.93 -17.83
C VAL A 293 1.78 23.07 -17.55
N TYR A 294 2.14 23.94 -16.64
CA TYR A 294 3.49 23.93 -16.09
C TYR A 294 3.70 22.65 -15.28
N VAL A 295 4.67 21.86 -15.67
CA VAL A 295 5.10 20.66 -14.94
C VAL A 295 6.47 20.93 -14.34
N ALA A 296 6.54 21.03 -13.00
CA ALA A 296 7.77 21.30 -12.29
C ALA A 296 8.64 20.04 -12.25
N GLU A 297 9.92 20.17 -12.59
CA GLU A 297 10.91 19.11 -12.47
C GLU A 297 11.37 18.99 -11.01
N PRO A 298 11.33 17.79 -10.39
CA PRO A 298 11.82 17.56 -9.05
C PRO A 298 13.33 17.82 -8.96
N LYS A 299 13.73 18.80 -8.16
CA LYS A 299 15.13 19.12 -7.92
C LYS A 299 15.62 18.37 -6.69
N HIS A 300 16.59 17.50 -6.85
CA HIS A 300 17.13 16.68 -5.78
C HIS A 300 17.83 17.54 -4.72
N VAL A 301 17.50 17.31 -3.46
CA VAL A 301 18.15 17.89 -2.26
C VAL A 301 18.42 16.76 -1.29
N ALA A 302 19.66 16.55 -0.91
CA ALA A 302 20.05 15.48 0.00
C ALA A 302 20.60 16.04 1.32
N VAL A 303 20.20 15.41 2.42
CA VAL A 303 20.85 15.63 3.72
C VAL A 303 21.97 14.61 3.88
N ASN A 304 23.21 15.11 3.87
CA ASN A 304 24.40 14.27 3.99
C ASN A 304 24.75 14.06 5.47
N LYS A 305 24.15 13.07 6.07
CA LYS A 305 24.46 12.49 7.38
C LYS A 305 25.11 11.12 7.19
N PRO A 306 25.45 10.38 8.26
CA PRO A 306 25.88 8.98 8.10
C PRO A 306 24.93 8.15 7.23
N THR A 307 23.62 8.40 7.38
CA THR A 307 22.58 7.88 6.46
C THR A 307 22.08 9.03 5.60
N VAL A 308 22.24 8.92 4.27
CA VAL A 308 21.79 9.94 3.32
C VAL A 308 20.27 9.92 3.21
N ILE A 309 19.65 11.08 3.45
CA ILE A 309 18.22 11.30 3.25
C ILE A 309 18.01 11.99 1.92
N ASP A 310 17.38 11.31 0.98
CA ASP A 310 17.01 11.86 -0.32
C ASP A 310 15.69 12.59 -0.25
N GLY A 311 15.62 13.73 -0.92
CA GLY A 311 14.39 14.48 -1.07
C GLY A 311 14.42 15.37 -2.31
N TRP A 312 13.33 16.03 -2.57
CA TRP A 312 13.14 16.84 -3.77
C TRP A 312 12.36 18.11 -3.47
N VAL A 313 12.55 19.07 -4.35
CA VAL A 313 11.84 20.34 -4.34
C VAL A 313 11.24 20.59 -5.73
N LEU A 314 9.94 20.89 -5.78
CA LEU A 314 9.28 21.47 -6.94
C LEU A 314 9.28 22.99 -6.79
N GLU A 315 9.86 23.67 -7.78
CA GLU A 315 9.85 25.13 -7.84
C GLU A 315 8.47 25.64 -8.28
N PRO A 316 8.03 26.80 -7.77
CA PRO A 316 6.77 27.38 -8.20
C PRO A 316 6.82 27.80 -9.67
N LYS A 317 5.64 27.79 -10.34
CA LYS A 317 5.48 28.36 -11.67
C LYS A 317 5.99 29.79 -11.69
N ASP A 318 6.72 30.16 -12.76
CA ASP A 318 7.29 31.49 -12.96
C ASP A 318 8.22 31.92 -11.79
N TYR A 319 9.04 30.96 -11.29
CA TYR A 319 9.97 31.18 -10.20
C TYR A 319 10.95 32.34 -10.47
N ASP A 320 10.97 33.30 -9.56
CA ASP A 320 11.90 34.42 -9.53
C ASP A 320 12.68 34.44 -8.20
N PRO A 321 14.00 34.23 -8.18
CA PRO A 321 14.80 34.15 -6.95
C PRO A 321 14.82 35.46 -6.13
N THR A 322 14.33 36.58 -6.69
CA THR A 322 14.24 37.85 -5.98
C THR A 322 12.95 38.01 -5.16
N ARG A 323 11.99 37.11 -5.33
CA ARG A 323 10.71 37.10 -4.62
C ARG A 323 10.71 36.09 -3.48
N LYS A 324 9.77 36.24 -2.55
CA LYS A 324 9.53 35.28 -1.46
C LYS A 324 8.28 34.45 -1.75
N TYR A 325 8.38 33.15 -1.49
CA TYR A 325 7.33 32.16 -1.78
C TYR A 325 6.98 31.32 -0.56
N PRO A 326 5.73 30.91 -0.38
CA PRO A 326 5.35 29.95 0.63
C PRO A 326 5.85 28.52 0.28
N LEU A 327 6.03 27.69 1.30
CA LEU A 327 6.43 26.29 1.18
C LEU A 327 5.34 25.35 1.68
N ILE A 328 5.14 24.23 0.99
CA ILE A 328 4.38 23.07 1.50
C ILE A 328 5.35 21.87 1.61
N LEU A 329 5.49 21.33 2.83
CA LEU A 329 6.12 20.02 3.06
C LEU A 329 5.06 18.94 2.91
N ASN A 330 5.28 17.98 2.02
CA ASN A 330 4.41 16.82 1.83
C ASN A 330 5.11 15.54 2.31
N ILE A 331 4.48 14.78 3.22
CA ILE A 331 5.05 13.60 3.86
C ILE A 331 4.26 12.37 3.39
N HIS A 332 4.98 11.34 2.84
CA HIS A 332 4.33 10.11 2.36
C HIS A 332 3.77 9.25 3.49
N GLY A 333 2.90 8.31 3.13
CA GLY A 333 2.40 7.26 4.02
C GLY A 333 3.37 6.07 4.09
N GLY A 334 2.98 5.04 4.80
CA GLY A 334 3.76 3.81 5.00
C GLY A 334 3.95 3.53 6.48
N PRO A 335 5.14 3.70 7.09
CA PRO A 335 6.34 4.43 6.65
C PRO A 335 7.12 3.77 5.51
N LYS A 336 7.12 2.43 5.40
CA LYS A 336 7.83 1.71 4.34
C LYS A 336 7.16 1.91 2.97
N ALA A 337 7.32 3.11 2.44
CA ALA A 337 6.99 3.56 1.08
C ALA A 337 8.06 4.55 0.64
N ALA A 338 8.05 4.97 -0.62
CA ALA A 338 9.00 5.94 -1.12
C ALA A 338 8.32 6.99 -2.01
N TYR A 339 8.83 8.21 -1.99
CA TYR A 339 8.68 9.16 -3.08
C TYR A 339 9.80 8.96 -4.10
N GLY A 340 9.54 9.38 -5.34
CA GLY A 340 10.50 9.43 -6.42
C GLY A 340 10.28 10.64 -7.29
N THR A 341 10.87 10.61 -8.49
CA THR A 341 10.79 11.72 -9.45
C THR A 341 9.59 11.63 -10.39
N ILE A 342 8.65 10.70 -10.16
CA ILE A 342 7.47 10.56 -11.01
C ILE A 342 6.41 11.62 -10.73
N PHE A 343 5.51 11.82 -11.69
CA PHE A 343 4.44 12.81 -11.58
C PHE A 343 3.54 12.55 -10.36
N TYR A 344 3.32 13.60 -9.56
CA TYR A 344 2.42 13.60 -8.42
C TYR A 344 1.49 14.82 -8.51
N HIS A 345 0.22 14.60 -8.81
CA HIS A 345 -0.72 15.65 -9.21
C HIS A 345 -0.88 16.76 -8.16
N GLU A 346 -1.13 16.41 -6.89
CA GLU A 346 -1.36 17.45 -5.86
C GLU A 346 -0.13 18.34 -5.66
N MET A 347 1.07 17.78 -5.75
CA MET A 347 2.31 18.54 -5.61
C MET A 347 2.52 19.48 -6.81
N GLN A 348 2.29 18.98 -8.03
CA GLN A 348 2.33 19.77 -9.25
C GLN A 348 1.28 20.88 -9.23
N TYR A 349 0.07 20.59 -8.71
CA TYR A 349 -0.99 21.57 -8.57
C TYR A 349 -0.59 22.74 -7.66
N TRP A 350 0.03 22.47 -6.51
CA TRP A 350 0.50 23.53 -5.62
C TRP A 350 1.68 24.30 -6.19
N ALA A 351 2.59 23.66 -6.93
CA ALA A 351 3.66 24.35 -7.64
C ALA A 351 3.09 25.34 -8.69
N ASN A 352 2.03 24.95 -9.41
CA ASN A 352 1.31 25.83 -10.33
C ASN A 352 0.62 27.00 -9.62
N LEU A 353 0.23 26.84 -8.36
CA LEU A 353 -0.33 27.90 -7.54
C LEU A 353 0.73 28.80 -6.87
N GLY A 354 2.00 28.62 -7.16
CA GLY A 354 3.08 29.49 -6.65
C GLY A 354 3.65 29.06 -5.29
N TYR A 355 3.52 27.80 -4.90
CA TYR A 355 4.18 27.23 -3.76
C TYR A 355 5.50 26.55 -4.17
N PHE A 356 6.53 26.65 -3.34
CA PHE A 356 7.51 25.59 -3.27
C PHE A 356 6.84 24.36 -2.64
N VAL A 357 7.13 23.18 -3.18
CA VAL A 357 6.68 21.91 -2.58
C VAL A 357 7.90 21.04 -2.35
N CYS A 358 8.14 20.62 -1.12
CA CYS A 358 9.24 19.73 -0.79
C CYS A 358 8.75 18.41 -0.18
N PHE A 359 9.51 17.36 -0.42
CA PHE A 359 9.22 16.01 0.05
C PHE A 359 10.51 15.18 0.11
N CYS A 360 10.58 14.22 1.03
CA CYS A 360 11.77 13.38 1.22
C CYS A 360 11.40 11.97 1.64
N ASN A 361 12.39 11.08 1.61
CA ASN A 361 12.36 9.73 2.12
C ASN A 361 13.20 9.64 3.41
N PRO A 362 12.60 9.90 4.59
CA PRO A 362 13.30 9.74 5.88
C PRO A 362 13.59 8.27 6.16
N ARG A 363 14.41 7.96 7.17
CA ARG A 363 14.49 6.59 7.70
C ARG A 363 13.09 6.08 8.04
N GLY A 364 12.85 4.81 7.77
CA GLY A 364 11.52 4.20 7.73
C GLY A 364 10.97 4.01 6.32
N SER A 365 11.49 4.77 5.33
CA SER A 365 11.07 4.64 3.92
C SER A 365 11.60 3.36 3.27
N ASP A 366 11.03 3.02 2.12
CA ASP A 366 11.42 1.89 1.30
C ASP A 366 12.58 2.20 0.34
N GLY A 367 13.10 1.15 -0.32
CA GLY A 367 14.08 1.26 -1.43
C GLY A 367 15.54 1.29 -1.01
N LYS A 368 15.86 1.30 0.29
CA LYS A 368 17.24 1.31 0.81
C LYS A 368 17.55 0.15 1.77
N GLY A 369 16.78 -0.94 1.65
CA GLY A 369 16.95 -2.15 2.44
C GLY A 369 16.29 -2.10 3.83
N ASN A 370 16.42 -3.20 4.56
CA ASN A 370 15.72 -3.44 5.81
C ASN A 370 16.17 -2.49 6.94
N GLU A 371 17.48 -2.25 7.08
CA GLU A 371 18.03 -1.37 8.12
C GLU A 371 17.50 0.07 8.00
N PHE A 372 17.39 0.58 6.77
CA PHE A 372 16.86 1.91 6.52
C PHE A 372 15.35 2.00 6.81
N ALA A 373 14.61 0.93 6.53
CA ALA A 373 13.17 0.83 6.74
C ALA A 373 12.78 0.59 8.21
N ASP A 374 13.72 0.21 9.08
CA ASP A 374 13.44 -0.14 10.47
C ASP A 374 13.24 1.10 11.34
N LEU A 375 11.98 1.35 11.72
CA LEU A 375 11.58 2.38 12.67
C LEU A 375 11.14 1.83 14.04
N ARG A 376 11.32 0.55 14.30
CA ARG A 376 10.88 -0.04 15.57
C ARG A 376 11.42 0.79 16.75
N ARG A 377 10.52 1.15 17.68
CA ARG A 377 10.78 2.03 18.85
C ARG A 377 11.20 3.47 18.51
N ASN A 378 11.24 3.86 17.24
CA ASN A 378 11.77 5.15 16.78
C ASN A 378 10.76 6.05 16.06
N PHE A 379 9.49 5.65 15.98
CA PHE A 379 8.44 6.49 15.42
C PHE A 379 8.37 7.86 16.10
N GLY A 380 8.39 8.93 15.31
CA GLY A 380 8.39 10.30 15.79
C GLY A 380 9.72 10.77 16.36
N LYS A 381 10.80 9.99 16.23
CA LYS A 381 12.14 10.33 16.70
C LYS A 381 13.08 10.56 15.52
N ILE A 382 13.73 9.50 15.05
CA ILE A 382 14.75 9.59 14.00
C ILE A 382 14.17 10.03 12.65
N ASP A 383 12.96 9.60 12.34
CA ASP A 383 12.18 9.97 11.16
C ASP A 383 11.78 11.46 11.20
N TYR A 384 11.32 11.95 12.36
CA TYR A 384 11.05 13.37 12.58
C TYR A 384 12.32 14.23 12.44
N GLU A 385 13.45 13.80 13.03
CA GLU A 385 14.74 14.49 12.90
C GLU A 385 15.19 14.57 11.44
N ASP A 386 15.07 13.48 10.68
CA ASP A 386 15.44 13.45 9.26
C ASP A 386 14.60 14.44 8.42
N ILE A 387 13.29 14.50 8.69
CA ILE A 387 12.39 15.44 8.00
C ILE A 387 12.73 16.89 8.35
N MET A 388 13.00 17.19 9.62
CA MET A 388 13.36 18.56 10.02
C MET A 388 14.72 19.00 9.44
N ASP A 389 15.71 18.12 9.41
CA ASP A 389 17.00 18.40 8.78
C ASP A 389 16.86 18.58 7.27
N PHE A 390 15.97 17.83 6.63
CA PHE A 390 15.66 18.03 5.21
C PHE A 390 15.04 19.41 4.97
N VAL A 391 14.10 19.85 5.80
CA VAL A 391 13.50 21.18 5.70
C VAL A 391 14.59 22.26 5.87
N ASP A 392 15.52 22.09 6.80
CA ASP A 392 16.64 23.03 7.00
C ASP A 392 17.56 23.10 5.77
N GLU A 393 17.87 21.98 5.14
CA GLU A 393 18.69 21.98 3.91
C GLU A 393 17.94 22.59 2.72
N VAL A 394 16.61 22.38 2.63
CA VAL A 394 15.77 23.05 1.61
C VAL A 394 15.79 24.56 1.79
N LEU A 395 15.62 25.08 3.01
CA LEU A 395 15.65 26.53 3.28
C LEU A 395 17.00 27.15 2.98
N LYS A 396 18.07 26.44 3.26
CA LYS A 396 19.42 26.86 2.93
C LYS A 396 19.68 26.88 1.41
N THR A 397 19.14 25.89 0.70
CA THR A 397 19.30 25.76 -0.76
C THR A 397 18.43 26.77 -1.52
N TYR A 398 17.24 27.09 -0.99
CA TYR A 398 16.27 28.00 -1.60
C TYR A 398 15.96 29.20 -0.69
N PRO A 399 16.83 30.20 -0.62
CA PRO A 399 16.61 31.42 0.21
C PRO A 399 15.35 32.21 -0.19
N ALA A 400 14.77 31.92 -1.35
CA ALA A 400 13.50 32.52 -1.81
C ALA A 400 12.27 31.98 -1.05
N ILE A 401 12.41 30.91 -0.29
CA ILE A 401 11.34 30.43 0.59
C ILE A 401 11.17 31.40 1.77
N ASP A 402 9.92 31.66 2.13
CA ASP A 402 9.56 32.46 3.29
C ASP A 402 9.28 31.53 4.48
N GLU A 403 10.18 31.51 5.45
CA GLU A 403 10.09 30.67 6.65
C GLU A 403 8.84 30.95 7.51
N GLU A 404 8.27 32.18 7.40
CA GLU A 404 7.01 32.53 8.07
C GLU A 404 5.76 32.06 7.31
N ARG A 405 5.92 31.42 6.15
CA ARG A 405 4.81 30.93 5.31
C ARG A 405 5.02 29.47 4.92
N MET A 406 5.27 28.60 5.91
CA MET A 406 5.43 27.16 5.70
C MET A 406 4.21 26.39 6.17
N GLY A 407 3.73 25.46 5.34
CA GLY A 407 2.70 24.49 5.64
C GLY A 407 3.22 23.06 5.62
N VAL A 408 2.53 22.17 6.31
CA VAL A 408 2.83 20.74 6.34
C VAL A 408 1.58 19.91 6.07
N THR A 409 1.72 18.86 5.28
CA THR A 409 0.64 17.90 4.99
C THR A 409 1.19 16.49 4.81
N GLY A 410 0.36 15.50 5.01
CA GLY A 410 0.64 14.11 4.74
C GLY A 410 -0.55 13.23 5.06
N GLY A 411 -0.53 11.99 4.57
CA GLY A 411 -1.60 11.03 4.78
C GLY A 411 -1.09 9.71 5.38
N SER A 412 -1.93 9.05 6.20
CA SER A 412 -1.57 7.81 6.88
C SER A 412 -0.40 8.05 7.85
N TYR A 413 0.73 7.33 7.73
CA TYR A 413 1.95 7.68 8.46
C TYR A 413 2.36 9.16 8.26
N GLY A 414 2.23 9.72 7.05
CA GLY A 414 2.47 11.17 6.82
C GLY A 414 1.49 12.06 7.59
N GLY A 415 0.26 11.60 7.81
CA GLY A 415 -0.72 12.25 8.68
C GLY A 415 -0.34 12.13 10.16
N TYR A 416 0.11 10.96 10.60
CA TYR A 416 0.72 10.76 11.91
C TYR A 416 1.87 11.75 12.15
N MET A 417 2.81 11.83 11.21
CA MET A 417 3.95 12.73 11.31
C MET A 417 3.53 14.21 11.26
N THR A 418 2.50 14.57 10.49
CA THR A 418 1.91 15.92 10.51
C THR A 418 1.36 16.24 11.91
N ASN A 419 0.63 15.32 12.52
CA ASN A 419 0.12 15.45 13.91
C ASN A 419 1.26 15.55 14.93
N TRP A 420 2.33 14.77 14.72
CA TRP A 420 3.52 14.79 15.57
C TRP A 420 4.23 16.15 15.51
N ILE A 421 4.47 16.65 14.29
CA ILE A 421 5.14 17.93 14.03
C ILE A 421 4.44 19.08 14.76
N ILE A 422 3.12 19.21 14.66
CA ILE A 422 2.39 20.32 15.30
C ILE A 422 2.43 20.27 16.84
N GLY A 423 2.68 19.10 17.42
CA GLY A 423 2.91 18.94 18.87
C GLY A 423 4.34 19.24 19.34
N HIS A 424 5.30 19.32 18.40
CA HIS A 424 6.74 19.42 18.72
C HIS A 424 7.41 20.70 18.20
N THR A 425 6.81 21.39 17.21
CA THR A 425 7.37 22.64 16.68
C THR A 425 6.28 23.59 16.18
N ASN A 426 6.56 24.91 16.22
CA ASN A 426 5.69 25.97 15.73
C ASN A 426 6.18 26.57 14.40
N ARG A 427 7.09 25.90 13.69
CA ARG A 427 7.66 26.36 12.40
C ARG A 427 6.59 26.50 11.33
N PHE A 428 5.63 25.58 11.30
CA PHE A 428 4.58 25.54 10.29
C PHE A 428 3.38 26.39 10.71
N LYS A 429 2.89 27.22 9.79
CA LYS A 429 1.76 28.15 10.03
C LYS A 429 0.42 27.57 9.61
N ALA A 430 0.42 26.43 8.90
CA ALA A 430 -0.76 25.64 8.56
C ALA A 430 -0.40 24.15 8.54
N ALA A 431 -1.32 23.32 8.97
CA ALA A 431 -1.22 21.87 8.85
C ALA A 431 -2.49 21.29 8.21
N ALA A 432 -2.33 20.28 7.34
CA ALA A 432 -3.44 19.52 6.80
C ALA A 432 -3.13 18.03 6.95
N THR A 433 -3.72 17.42 7.97
CA THR A 433 -3.52 16.01 8.30
C THR A 433 -4.61 15.15 7.69
N GLN A 434 -4.22 14.03 7.05
CA GLN A 434 -5.13 13.22 6.27
C GLN A 434 -5.07 11.77 6.70
N ARG A 435 -6.24 11.10 6.90
CA ARG A 435 -6.31 9.68 7.29
C ARG A 435 -5.20 9.31 8.29
N SER A 436 -5.13 10.06 9.36
CA SER A 436 -3.98 10.11 10.26
C SER A 436 -4.20 9.31 11.54
N ILE A 437 -3.10 8.99 12.20
CA ILE A 437 -3.09 8.43 13.55
C ILE A 437 -2.81 9.56 14.55
N SER A 438 -3.56 9.60 15.64
CA SER A 438 -3.32 10.51 16.77
C SER A 438 -3.04 9.78 18.08
N ASN A 439 -3.55 8.55 18.21
CA ASN A 439 -3.48 7.76 19.42
C ASN A 439 -3.22 6.28 19.12
N TRP A 440 -2.00 5.82 19.29
CA TRP A 440 -1.62 4.44 19.02
C TRP A 440 -2.39 3.41 19.85
N ILE A 441 -2.90 3.78 21.04
CA ILE A 441 -3.72 2.87 21.86
C ILE A 441 -5.05 2.57 21.15
N THR A 442 -5.71 3.59 20.59
CA THR A 442 -6.92 3.41 19.78
C THR A 442 -6.63 2.67 18.50
N GLU A 443 -5.54 3.04 17.81
CA GLU A 443 -5.14 2.44 16.55
C GLU A 443 -4.92 0.94 16.67
N VAL A 444 -4.18 0.50 17.67
CA VAL A 444 -3.91 -0.93 17.94
C VAL A 444 -5.21 -1.71 18.18
N CYS A 445 -6.21 -1.11 18.84
CA CYS A 445 -7.43 -1.83 19.20
C CYS A 445 -8.54 -1.76 18.14
N ALA A 446 -8.46 -0.85 17.18
CA ALA A 446 -9.56 -0.57 16.26
C ALA A 446 -9.18 -0.70 14.76
N SER A 447 -7.90 -0.77 14.44
CA SER A 447 -7.39 -0.91 13.08
C SER A 447 -7.39 -2.38 12.63
N ASP A 448 -7.45 -2.58 11.32
CA ASP A 448 -7.38 -3.88 10.67
C ASP A 448 -6.01 -4.59 10.80
N TYR A 449 -4.97 -3.88 11.24
CA TYR A 449 -3.61 -4.44 11.44
C TYR A 449 -3.08 -4.26 12.86
N GLY A 450 -3.79 -3.50 13.69
CA GLY A 450 -3.22 -2.92 14.92
C GLY A 450 -2.79 -3.92 15.97
N ILE A 451 -3.45 -5.07 16.08
CA ILE A 451 -3.22 -6.04 17.17
C ILE A 451 -1.78 -6.60 17.20
N ASP A 452 -1.13 -6.70 16.06
CA ASP A 452 0.25 -7.18 15.95
C ASP A 452 1.30 -6.06 16.13
N PHE A 453 0.89 -4.79 16.01
CA PHE A 453 1.80 -3.65 16.02
C PHE A 453 2.70 -3.56 17.25
N PRO A 454 2.22 -3.77 18.51
CA PRO A 454 3.10 -3.71 19.68
C PRO A 454 4.26 -4.70 19.61
N ILE A 455 3.97 -5.95 19.25
CA ILE A 455 4.99 -7.00 19.14
C ILE A 455 5.95 -6.68 17.98
N GLU A 456 5.44 -6.17 16.86
CA GLU A 456 6.26 -5.75 15.71
C GLU A 456 7.17 -4.57 16.04
N GLN A 457 6.79 -3.72 17.02
CA GLN A 457 7.65 -2.67 17.55
C GLN A 457 8.67 -3.14 18.60
N GLU A 458 8.79 -4.45 18.84
CA GLU A 458 9.58 -5.03 19.93
C GLU A 458 9.15 -4.52 21.31
N PHE A 459 7.91 -4.17 21.46
CA PHE A 459 7.31 -3.93 22.77
C PHE A 459 6.80 -5.24 23.35
N ASP A 460 6.31 -5.18 24.56
CA ASP A 460 5.59 -6.29 25.19
C ASP A 460 4.19 -6.44 24.54
N ASP A 461 3.36 -7.30 25.07
CA ASP A 461 1.99 -7.43 24.59
C ASP A 461 1.20 -6.10 24.79
N LEU A 462 0.04 -6.03 24.15
CA LEU A 462 -0.85 -4.86 24.19
C LEU A 462 -1.14 -4.35 25.63
N PHE A 463 -1.22 -5.24 26.59
CA PHE A 463 -1.59 -4.88 27.98
C PHE A 463 -0.41 -4.30 28.77
N ASN A 464 0.81 -4.57 28.34
CA ASN A 464 2.04 -4.17 29.03
C ASN A 464 2.80 -3.03 28.36
N CYS A 465 2.47 -2.66 27.10
CA CYS A 465 3.17 -1.62 26.34
C CYS A 465 2.40 -0.27 26.24
N HIS A 466 1.47 -0.03 27.17
CA HIS A 466 0.63 1.17 27.16
C HIS A 466 1.43 2.48 27.14
N ASP A 467 2.47 2.58 27.98
CA ASP A 467 3.26 3.80 28.11
C ASP A 467 4.06 4.08 26.83
N GLU A 468 4.62 3.06 26.18
CA GLU A 468 5.33 3.16 24.91
C GLU A 468 4.39 3.64 23.78
N LEU A 469 3.19 3.05 23.68
CA LEU A 469 2.18 3.47 22.70
C LEU A 469 1.73 4.91 22.93
N TRP A 470 1.54 5.30 24.21
CA TRP A 470 1.17 6.67 24.56
C TRP A 470 2.30 7.67 24.24
N ASP A 471 3.56 7.27 24.48
CA ASP A 471 4.74 8.09 24.17
C ASP A 471 4.91 8.36 22.67
N MET A 472 4.48 7.43 21.83
CA MET A 472 4.46 7.58 20.38
C MET A 472 3.19 8.28 19.86
N SER A 473 2.21 8.55 20.71
CA SER A 473 0.92 9.14 20.29
C SER A 473 1.00 10.66 20.20
N PRO A 474 0.73 11.27 19.02
CA PRO A 474 0.66 12.73 18.85
C PRO A 474 -0.31 13.40 19.83
N LEU A 475 -1.38 12.72 20.20
CA LEU A 475 -2.39 13.22 21.16
C LEU A 475 -1.79 13.58 22.51
N LYS A 476 -0.76 12.87 22.97
CA LYS A 476 -0.01 13.17 24.19
C LYS A 476 0.55 14.59 24.19
N TYR A 477 0.99 15.06 23.04
CA TYR A 477 1.68 16.34 22.85
C TYR A 477 0.74 17.45 22.34
N ALA A 478 -0.53 17.16 22.14
CA ALA A 478 -1.51 18.10 21.60
C ALA A 478 -1.63 19.40 22.42
N ASN A 479 -1.24 19.36 23.70
CA ASN A 479 -1.22 20.56 24.53
C ASN A 479 -0.21 21.64 24.05
N ASN A 480 0.80 21.27 23.31
CA ASN A 480 1.78 22.19 22.75
C ASN A 480 1.35 22.80 21.41
N ALA A 481 0.41 22.17 20.71
CA ALA A 481 0.02 22.56 19.37
C ALA A 481 -0.70 23.91 19.35
N VAL A 482 -0.24 24.80 18.46
CA VAL A 482 -0.84 26.13 18.18
C VAL A 482 -1.14 26.32 16.70
N THR A 483 -0.63 25.44 15.84
CA THR A 483 -0.76 25.52 14.38
C THR A 483 -2.22 25.29 13.95
N PRO A 484 -2.83 26.18 13.16
CA PRO A 484 -4.11 25.95 12.52
C PRO A 484 -4.11 24.63 11.74
N THR A 485 -5.06 23.73 12.02
CA THR A 485 -5.04 22.36 11.52
C THR A 485 -6.34 21.94 10.84
N LEU A 486 -6.23 21.50 9.58
CA LEU A 486 -7.29 20.84 8.84
C LEU A 486 -7.15 19.32 8.96
N PHE A 487 -8.26 18.65 9.28
CA PHE A 487 -8.37 17.20 9.29
C PHE A 487 -9.18 16.73 8.08
N ILE A 488 -8.64 15.84 7.28
CA ILE A 488 -9.30 15.14 6.18
C ILE A 488 -9.35 13.66 6.52
N HIS A 489 -10.55 13.08 6.63
CA HIS A 489 -10.69 11.69 7.00
C HIS A 489 -11.93 11.05 6.36
N SER A 490 -11.85 9.76 6.07
CA SER A 490 -12.96 8.98 5.53
C SER A 490 -13.70 8.25 6.65
N THR A 491 -15.02 8.11 6.55
CA THR A 491 -15.82 7.47 7.62
C THR A 491 -15.69 5.95 7.63
N GLU A 492 -15.27 5.34 6.52
CA GLU A 492 -15.07 3.89 6.37
C GLU A 492 -13.57 3.57 6.24
N ASP A 493 -12.74 4.39 6.87
CA ASP A 493 -11.32 4.12 7.01
C ASP A 493 -11.09 3.15 8.18
N TYR A 494 -10.79 1.91 7.83
CA TYR A 494 -10.51 0.84 8.78
C TYR A 494 -9.01 0.61 9.01
N ARG A 495 -8.16 1.34 8.28
CA ARG A 495 -6.71 1.33 8.44
C ARG A 495 -6.27 2.32 9.51
N CYS A 496 -6.57 3.61 9.32
CA CYS A 496 -6.46 4.63 10.34
C CYS A 496 -7.88 5.09 10.64
N THR A 497 -8.42 4.71 11.78
CA THR A 497 -9.86 4.82 12.01
C THR A 497 -10.33 6.27 12.17
N PHE A 498 -11.58 6.56 11.79
CA PHE A 498 -12.14 7.92 11.88
C PHE A 498 -12.05 8.55 13.28
N PRO A 499 -12.18 7.80 14.40
CA PRO A 499 -11.92 8.28 15.75
C PRO A 499 -10.54 8.91 15.95
N GLU A 500 -9.52 8.52 15.19
CA GLU A 500 -8.17 9.10 15.27
C GLU A 500 -8.19 10.60 14.96
N ALA A 501 -8.90 11.01 13.92
CA ALA A 501 -9.08 12.43 13.60
C ALA A 501 -9.93 13.15 14.64
N LEU A 502 -11.00 12.51 15.15
CA LEU A 502 -11.92 13.12 16.12
C LEU A 502 -11.21 13.45 17.44
N GLN A 503 -10.34 12.58 17.94
CA GLN A 503 -9.63 12.77 19.21
C GLN A 503 -8.78 14.05 19.17
N LEU A 504 -7.88 14.17 18.20
CA LEU A 504 -6.98 15.33 18.11
C LEU A 504 -7.74 16.61 17.74
N TYR A 505 -8.69 16.54 16.79
CA TYR A 505 -9.56 17.66 16.45
C TYR A 505 -10.30 18.23 17.68
N THR A 506 -10.87 17.36 18.50
CA THR A 506 -11.59 17.76 19.72
C THR A 506 -10.68 18.49 20.71
N VAL A 507 -9.48 17.95 20.95
CA VAL A 507 -8.51 18.58 21.85
C VAL A 507 -8.09 19.96 21.35
N LEU A 508 -7.76 20.09 20.04
CA LEU A 508 -7.39 21.38 19.45
C LEU A 508 -8.54 22.40 19.54
N LYS A 509 -9.79 21.97 19.32
CA LYS A 509 -10.97 22.83 19.48
C LYS A 509 -11.14 23.31 20.93
N CYS A 510 -11.03 22.41 21.90
CA CYS A 510 -11.12 22.75 23.31
C CYS A 510 -10.04 23.76 23.75
N LYS A 511 -8.87 23.71 23.10
CA LYS A 511 -7.77 24.65 23.35
C LYS A 511 -7.92 26.00 22.62
N GLY A 512 -8.94 26.16 21.78
CA GLY A 512 -9.12 27.35 20.95
C GLY A 512 -8.19 27.42 19.74
N VAL A 513 -7.48 26.33 19.38
CA VAL A 513 -6.69 26.27 18.16
C VAL A 513 -7.64 26.20 16.96
N GLU A 514 -7.42 27.06 15.97
CA GLU A 514 -8.21 27.03 14.76
C GLU A 514 -8.09 25.67 14.07
N SER A 515 -9.20 24.96 13.97
CA SER A 515 -9.23 23.63 13.36
C SER A 515 -10.55 23.37 12.63
N ARG A 516 -10.46 22.59 11.56
CA ARG A 516 -11.57 22.16 10.72
C ARG A 516 -11.45 20.68 10.46
N LEU A 517 -12.56 19.94 10.49
CA LEU A 517 -12.60 18.53 10.10
C LEU A 517 -13.58 18.35 8.96
N VAL A 518 -13.14 17.66 7.89
CA VAL A 518 -13.95 17.28 6.75
C VAL A 518 -13.98 15.76 6.67
N GLY A 519 -15.13 15.17 7.00
CA GLY A 519 -15.39 13.74 6.95
C GLY A 519 -16.02 13.33 5.61
N PHE A 520 -15.44 12.37 4.91
CA PHE A 520 -15.94 11.85 3.64
C PHE A 520 -16.70 10.53 3.88
N LYS A 521 -18.02 10.58 3.68
CA LYS A 521 -18.90 9.41 3.83
C LYS A 521 -18.77 8.46 2.64
N GLY A 522 -18.73 7.16 2.92
CA GLY A 522 -18.63 6.12 1.90
C GLY A 522 -17.27 6.11 1.19
N GLU A 523 -16.25 6.63 1.84
CA GLU A 523 -14.85 6.58 1.41
C GLU A 523 -14.01 5.88 2.47
N ASN A 524 -12.97 5.20 2.01
CA ASN A 524 -12.02 4.47 2.83
C ASN A 524 -10.63 5.16 2.85
N HIS A 525 -9.61 4.45 3.29
CA HIS A 525 -8.24 4.94 3.35
C HIS A 525 -7.65 5.38 2.01
N GLU A 526 -8.21 4.90 0.88
CA GLU A 526 -7.75 5.22 -0.47
C GLU A 526 -8.33 6.51 -1.07
N LEU A 527 -9.09 7.30 -0.32
CA LEU A 527 -9.77 8.52 -0.79
C LEU A 527 -8.94 9.37 -1.79
N SER A 528 -7.65 9.63 -1.49
CA SER A 528 -6.80 10.48 -2.32
C SER A 528 -6.41 9.85 -3.66
N ARG A 529 -6.46 8.53 -3.79
CA ARG A 529 -6.00 7.75 -4.95
C ARG A 529 -7.17 7.07 -5.69
N GLY A 530 -7.98 6.30 -4.95
CA GLY A 530 -9.08 5.49 -5.49
C GLY A 530 -10.49 6.01 -5.18
N GLY A 531 -10.62 7.09 -4.38
CA GLY A 531 -11.92 7.64 -4.02
C GLY A 531 -12.70 8.22 -5.20
N LYS A 532 -13.99 8.44 -5.02
CA LYS A 532 -14.87 9.02 -6.03
C LYS A 532 -14.28 10.34 -6.56
N PRO A 533 -14.27 10.60 -7.86
CA PRO A 533 -13.63 11.79 -8.45
C PRO A 533 -14.07 13.12 -7.81
N LYS A 534 -15.36 13.25 -7.48
CA LYS A 534 -15.89 14.43 -6.76
C LYS A 534 -15.27 14.59 -5.38
N HIS A 535 -15.04 13.49 -4.66
CA HIS A 535 -14.46 13.53 -3.31
C HIS A 535 -12.95 13.80 -3.36
N ARG A 536 -12.24 13.24 -4.33
CA ARG A 536 -10.82 13.54 -4.57
C ARG A 536 -10.63 15.03 -4.87
N SER A 537 -11.43 15.60 -5.77
CA SER A 537 -11.40 17.04 -6.08
C SER A 537 -11.74 17.90 -4.87
N ARG A 538 -12.77 17.51 -4.10
CA ARG A 538 -13.15 18.24 -2.88
C ARG A 538 -12.07 18.19 -1.81
N ARG A 539 -11.43 17.04 -1.62
CA ARG A 539 -10.31 16.88 -0.69
C ARG A 539 -9.17 17.85 -1.03
N LEU A 540 -8.71 17.85 -2.29
CA LEU A 540 -7.63 18.72 -2.73
C LEU A 540 -7.99 20.20 -2.59
N TYR A 541 -9.22 20.57 -2.94
CA TYR A 541 -9.75 21.93 -2.75
C TYR A 541 -9.68 22.35 -1.27
N GLU A 542 -10.16 21.55 -0.32
CA GLU A 542 -10.14 21.88 1.11
C GLU A 542 -8.72 22.10 1.64
N ILE A 543 -7.77 21.26 1.24
CA ILE A 543 -6.37 21.41 1.62
C ILE A 543 -5.78 22.69 1.03
N THR A 544 -6.00 22.92 -0.24
CA THR A 544 -5.47 24.09 -0.94
C THR A 544 -6.02 25.40 -0.37
N GLU A 545 -7.32 25.48 -0.14
CA GLU A 545 -7.92 26.67 0.47
C GLU A 545 -7.45 26.90 1.90
N TRP A 546 -7.20 25.81 2.65
CA TRP A 546 -6.61 25.92 3.99
C TRP A 546 -5.20 26.50 3.94
N MET A 547 -4.37 26.00 3.05
CA MET A 547 -3.00 26.50 2.84
C MET A 547 -3.02 27.96 2.33
N ASN A 548 -3.86 28.28 1.35
CA ASN A 548 -4.03 29.65 0.85
C ASN A 548 -4.42 30.61 1.97
N LYS A 549 -5.39 30.26 2.79
CA LYS A 549 -5.87 31.07 3.90
C LYS A 549 -4.76 31.45 4.89
N HIS A 550 -3.87 30.54 5.19
CA HIS A 550 -2.86 30.74 6.25
C HIS A 550 -1.48 31.14 5.73
N LEU A 551 -1.16 30.84 4.46
CA LEU A 551 0.19 31.07 3.91
C LEU A 551 0.27 32.18 2.86
N LYS A 552 -0.89 32.65 2.33
CA LYS A 552 -0.97 33.70 1.30
C LYS A 552 -1.73 34.95 1.74
N GLN A 553 -1.83 35.21 3.05
CA GLN A 553 -2.49 36.41 3.54
C GLN A 553 -1.70 37.66 3.10
N GLY A 554 -2.34 38.56 2.31
CA GLY A 554 -1.75 39.84 1.89
C GLY A 554 -1.17 39.86 0.46
N GLU A 555 -1.35 38.78 -0.33
CA GLU A 555 -1.04 38.78 -1.77
C GLU A 555 -2.23 39.23 -2.63
#